data_567f52f9a5bfbd42e4df84fe31dc007d
#
_entry.id   567f52f9a5bfbd42e4df84fe31dc007d
#
_cell.length_a   1.000
_cell.length_b   1.000
_cell.length_c   1.000
_cell.angle_alpha   90.00
_cell.angle_beta   90.00
_cell.angle_gamma   90.00
#
_symmetry.space_group_name_H-M   'P 1'
#
loop_
_entity.id
_entity.type
_entity.pdbx_description
1 polymer ?
#
loop_
_entity_poly.entity_id
_entity_poly.type
_entity_poly.pdbx_seq_one_letter_code
_entity_poly.pdbx_strand_id
1 'polypeptide(L)'
;MHEEIMAQTWKHDRSIGALEARCGIQSEKAFRDALVGILEERFGVRVLNVNEYDDEGVAFGRPEQVELDVIIRNGLLLICELKSWIDKAGMYIFERKARFYEQRHQHQADRLIVISPMIDARAQPVAKRLGIETYGDSLDVEIG
;
A
#
# COMPACT_ATOMS: atom_id res chain seq x y z
N MET A 1 -0.57 -6.84 15.00
CA MET A 1 -0.98 -7.29 15.80
C MET A 1 -1.11 -7.40 15.99
N HIS A 2 -1.15 -7.28 15.55
CA HIS A 2 -1.57 -7.66 16.32
C HIS A 2 -1.52 -7.28 16.51
N GLU A 3 -1.03 -7.04 15.81
CA GLU A 3 -1.32 -7.28 16.48
C GLU A 3 -1.40 -6.99 16.86
N GLU A 4 -0.92 -6.56 16.44
CA GLU A 4 -1.16 -6.84 16.92
C GLU A 4 -1.28 -6.40 17.23
N ILE A 5 -1.26 -5.86 16.90
CA ILE A 5 -1.46 -5.98 17.25
C ILE A 5 -1.55 -5.64 17.51
N MET A 6 -1.57 -5.33 17.11
CA MET A 6 -1.67 -5.58 17.62
C MET A 6 -1.82 -5.48 17.94
N ALA A 7 -1.63 -4.72 17.71
CA ALA A 7 -1.84 -5.23 18.00
C ALA A 7 -2.17 -4.82 18.36
N GLN A 8 -2.52 -4.56 17.83
CA GLN A 8 -2.83 -4.82 18.19
C GLN A 8 -2.92 -4.48 18.63
N THR A 9 -2.69 -3.58 18.78
CA THR A 9 -2.83 -3.88 19.09
C THR A 9 -3.28 -3.58 19.24
N TRP A 10 -3.70 -3.26 19.02
CA TRP A 10 -4.16 -3.74 18.98
C TRP A 10 -4.70 -3.83 19.47
N LYS A 11 -4.57 -3.61 19.54
CA LYS A 11 -5.08 -4.24 19.65
C LYS A 11 -5.64 -4.11 20.51
N HIS A 12 -6.11 -3.60 20.90
CA HIS A 12 -6.64 -3.95 21.51
C HIS A 12 -7.12 -4.31 21.96
N ASP A 13 -7.20 -4.54 21.99
CA ASP A 13 -7.72 -5.19 22.32
C ASP A 13 -8.14 -5.69 22.21
N ARG A 14 -8.34 -6.21 21.91
CA ARG A 14 -8.84 -6.76 21.36
C ARG A 14 -9.96 -7.23 21.65
N SER A 15 -10.47 -7.82 22.12
CA SER A 15 -11.61 -7.73 22.49
C SER A 15 -12.51 -7.87 21.53
N ILE A 16 -12.24 -8.09 20.94
CA ILE A 16 -13.07 -7.82 20.08
C ILE A 16 -13.13 -8.95 19.17
N GLY A 17 -12.54 -10.06 19.36
CA GLY A 17 -12.75 -11.26 18.64
C GLY A 17 -13.09 -11.07 17.18
N ALA A 18 -14.15 -11.74 16.75
CA ALA A 18 -14.60 -11.66 15.39
C ALA A 18 -15.08 -10.26 15.02
N LEU A 19 -15.69 -9.55 15.97
CA LEU A 19 -16.13 -8.19 15.72
C LEU A 19 -14.95 -7.27 15.51
N GLU A 20 -13.92 -7.42 16.33
CA GLU A 20 -12.71 -6.63 16.19
C GLU A 20 -12.02 -6.91 14.86
N ALA A 21 -11.96 -8.17 14.45
CA ALA A 21 -11.37 -8.56 13.20
C ALA A 21 -12.11 -7.92 12.02
N ARG A 22 -13.44 -7.92 12.07
CA ARG A 22 -14.21 -7.29 11.01
C ARG A 22 -14.03 -5.79 11.01
N CYS A 23 -14.00 -5.19 12.20
CA CYS A 23 -13.75 -3.74 12.31
C CYS A 23 -12.38 -3.40 11.79
N GLY A 24 -11.38 -4.25 12.04
CA GLY A 24 -10.04 -4.04 11.55
C GLY A 24 -9.97 -4.02 10.02
N ILE A 25 -10.67 -4.95 9.38
CA ILE A 25 -10.72 -5.00 7.92
C ILE A 25 -11.40 -3.75 7.38
N GLN A 26 -12.52 -3.35 7.98
CA GLN A 26 -13.22 -2.15 7.55
C GLN A 26 -12.39 -0.89 7.82
N SER A 27 -11.67 -0.89 8.95
CA SER A 27 -10.80 0.23 9.29
C SER A 27 -9.67 0.39 8.29
N GLU A 28 -9.12 -0.72 7.80
CA GLU A 28 -8.06 -0.65 6.80
C GLU A 28 -8.57 -0.05 5.51
N LYS A 29 -9.76 -0.47 5.07
CA LYS A 29 -10.36 0.11 3.88
C LYS A 29 -10.68 1.59 4.08
N ALA A 30 -11.26 1.94 5.22
CA ALA A 30 -11.59 3.33 5.53
C ALA A 30 -10.32 4.17 5.61
N PHE A 31 -9.26 3.62 6.19
CA PHE A 31 -7.97 4.30 6.27
C PHE A 31 -7.43 4.59 4.88
N ARG A 32 -7.43 3.58 4.01
CA ARG A 32 -6.98 3.75 2.64
C ARG A 32 -7.81 4.78 1.91
N ASP A 33 -9.14 4.71 2.04
CA ASP A 33 -10.04 5.65 1.35
C ASP A 33 -9.79 7.09 1.82
N ALA A 34 -9.49 7.28 3.10
CA ALA A 34 -9.16 8.60 3.62
C ALA A 34 -7.87 9.14 3.01
N LEU A 35 -6.85 8.29 2.89
CA LEU A 35 -5.59 8.70 2.27
C LEU A 35 -5.79 9.04 0.79
N VAL A 36 -6.61 8.26 0.09
CA VAL A 36 -6.94 8.55 -1.31
C VAL A 36 -7.59 9.91 -1.42
N GLY A 37 -8.57 10.19 -0.55
CA GLY A 37 -9.25 11.47 -0.58
C GLY A 37 -8.30 12.65 -0.38
N ILE A 38 -7.36 12.51 0.55
CA ILE A 38 -6.38 13.55 0.80
C ILE A 38 -5.48 13.76 -0.41
N LEU A 39 -5.01 12.67 -1.02
CA LEU A 39 -4.16 12.76 -2.20
C LEU A 39 -4.89 13.44 -3.36
N GLU A 40 -6.14 13.04 -3.60
CA GLU A 40 -6.90 13.59 -4.71
C GLU A 40 -7.19 15.07 -4.51
N GLU A 41 -7.57 15.44 -3.30
CA GLU A 41 -7.92 16.83 -3.01
C GLU A 41 -6.68 17.72 -3.04
N ARG A 42 -5.60 17.27 -2.38
CA ARG A 42 -4.42 18.11 -2.23
C ARG A 42 -3.66 18.30 -3.54
N PHE A 43 -3.57 17.26 -4.36
CA PHE A 43 -2.73 17.31 -5.55
C PHE A 43 -3.52 17.39 -6.86
N GLY A 44 -4.84 17.37 -6.79
CA GLY A 44 -5.66 17.42 -8.00
C GLY A 44 -5.46 16.21 -8.89
N VAL A 45 -5.20 15.05 -8.30
CA VAL A 45 -4.98 13.82 -9.05
C VAL A 45 -6.15 12.88 -8.82
N ARG A 46 -6.22 11.84 -9.64
CA ARG A 46 -7.18 10.77 -9.45
C ARG A 46 -6.42 9.49 -9.12
N VAL A 47 -6.81 8.83 -8.04
CA VAL A 47 -6.21 7.57 -7.64
C VAL A 47 -7.10 6.45 -8.17
N LEU A 48 -6.52 5.59 -8.99
CA LEU A 48 -7.23 4.46 -9.59
C LEU A 48 -6.88 3.20 -8.80
N ASN A 49 -7.92 2.50 -8.34
CA ASN A 49 -7.72 1.22 -7.67
C ASN A 49 -7.71 0.13 -8.74
N VAL A 50 -6.57 -0.52 -8.89
CA VAL A 50 -6.38 -1.59 -9.86
C VAL A 50 -6.45 -2.92 -9.13
N ASN A 51 -7.27 -3.83 -9.65
CA ASN A 51 -7.45 -5.14 -9.05
C ASN A 51 -7.44 -6.16 -10.18
N GLU A 52 -6.34 -6.92 -10.31
CA GLU A 52 -6.12 -7.82 -11.41
C GLU A 52 -5.62 -9.16 -10.92
N TYR A 53 -5.99 -10.23 -11.61
CA TYR A 53 -5.57 -11.56 -11.23
C TYR A 53 -4.20 -11.89 -11.80
N ASP A 54 -3.29 -12.31 -10.93
CA ASP A 54 -1.92 -12.68 -11.27
C ASP A 54 -1.86 -14.20 -11.38
N ASP A 55 -2.10 -14.71 -12.58
CA ASP A 55 -2.15 -16.16 -12.80
C ASP A 55 -0.77 -16.82 -12.83
N GLU A 56 0.30 -16.04 -12.96
CA GLU A 56 1.66 -16.57 -12.95
C GLU A 56 2.32 -16.52 -11.58
N GLY A 57 1.69 -15.89 -10.61
CA GLY A 57 2.22 -15.83 -9.27
C GLY A 57 3.43 -14.92 -9.12
N VAL A 58 3.50 -13.84 -9.91
CA VAL A 58 4.62 -12.91 -9.86
C VAL A 58 4.72 -12.24 -8.50
N ALA A 59 3.57 -11.81 -7.95
CA ALA A 59 3.56 -11.02 -6.72
C ALA A 59 3.71 -11.87 -5.46
N PHE A 60 2.92 -12.94 -5.35
CA PHE A 60 2.85 -13.71 -4.11
C PHE A 60 3.48 -15.09 -4.19
N GLY A 61 4.04 -15.46 -5.34
CA GLY A 61 4.59 -16.79 -5.53
C GLY A 61 3.55 -17.85 -5.81
N ARG A 62 2.29 -17.45 -5.97
CA ARG A 62 1.17 -18.30 -6.33
C ARG A 62 0.12 -17.44 -7.01
N PRO A 63 -0.76 -18.03 -7.82
CA PRO A 63 -1.83 -17.26 -8.44
C PRO A 63 -2.69 -16.59 -7.37
N GLU A 64 -2.92 -15.30 -7.53
CA GLU A 64 -3.61 -14.51 -6.53
C GLU A 64 -4.10 -13.21 -7.13
N GLN A 65 -5.11 -12.62 -6.53
CA GLN A 65 -5.59 -11.31 -6.88
C GLN A 65 -4.58 -10.27 -6.39
N VAL A 66 -4.25 -9.30 -7.25
CA VAL A 66 -3.30 -8.22 -6.92
C VAL A 66 -4.04 -6.91 -6.94
N GLU A 67 -3.93 -6.15 -5.87
CA GLU A 67 -4.58 -4.86 -5.74
C GLU A 67 -3.52 -3.79 -5.52
N LEU A 68 -3.62 -2.70 -6.28
CA LEU A 68 -2.71 -1.56 -6.23
C LEU A 68 -3.47 -0.27 -6.43
N ASP A 69 -2.90 0.82 -5.97
CA ASP A 69 -3.40 2.15 -6.28
C ASP A 69 -2.43 2.83 -7.24
N VAL A 70 -2.97 3.43 -8.27
CA VAL A 70 -2.17 3.97 -9.37
C VAL A 70 -2.58 5.41 -9.63
N ILE A 71 -1.58 6.28 -9.80
CA ILE A 71 -1.79 7.68 -10.18
C ILE A 71 -1.07 7.92 -11.49
N ILE A 72 -1.77 8.50 -12.44
CA ILE A 72 -1.15 8.95 -13.69
C ILE A 72 -1.28 10.46 -13.74
N ARG A 73 -0.13 11.15 -13.80
CA ARG A 73 -0.12 12.61 -13.83
C ARG A 73 0.98 13.09 -14.76
N ASN A 74 0.59 13.92 -15.74
CA ASN A 74 1.54 14.49 -16.70
C ASN A 74 2.41 13.42 -17.37
N GLY A 75 1.81 12.27 -17.68
CA GLY A 75 2.51 11.17 -18.31
C GLY A 75 3.33 10.31 -17.39
N LEU A 76 3.39 10.64 -16.09
CA LEU A 76 4.13 9.86 -15.12
C LEU A 76 3.20 8.84 -14.46
N LEU A 77 3.73 7.64 -14.25
CA LEU A 77 3.01 6.56 -13.58
C LEU A 77 3.56 6.40 -12.17
N LEU A 78 2.70 6.58 -11.18
CA LEU A 78 3.04 6.38 -9.78
C LEU A 78 2.23 5.19 -9.26
N ILE A 79 2.91 4.21 -8.66
CA ILE A 79 2.25 3.05 -8.05
C ILE A 79 2.38 3.18 -6.55
N CYS A 80 1.25 3.08 -5.86
CA CYS A 80 1.16 3.39 -4.44
C CYS A 80 0.62 2.24 -3.62
N GLU A 81 1.07 2.14 -2.37
CA GLU A 81 0.51 1.26 -1.37
C GLU A 81 0.12 2.13 -0.18
N LEU A 82 -1.16 2.10 0.19
CA LEU A 82 -1.71 2.94 1.25
C LEU A 82 -2.18 2.01 2.37
N LYS A 83 -1.44 1.97 3.47
CA LYS A 83 -1.71 1.02 4.56
C LYS A 83 -1.54 1.67 5.90
N SER A 84 -2.27 1.17 6.90
CA SER A 84 -2.12 1.63 8.28
C SER A 84 -0.80 1.17 8.88
N TRP A 85 -0.25 0.05 8.39
CA TRP A 85 0.98 -0.52 8.90
C TRP A 85 1.62 -1.37 7.81
N ILE A 86 2.95 -1.35 7.71
CA ILE A 86 3.67 -2.18 6.75
C ILE A 86 4.99 -2.64 7.36
N ASP A 87 5.32 -3.91 7.11
CA ASP A 87 6.55 -4.51 7.57
C ASP A 87 7.49 -4.81 6.40
N LYS A 88 8.61 -5.46 6.70
CA LYS A 88 9.60 -5.80 5.69
C LYS A 88 8.99 -6.69 4.60
N ALA A 89 8.23 -7.72 4.99
CA ALA A 89 7.60 -8.62 4.04
C ALA A 89 6.63 -7.88 3.14
N GLY A 90 5.85 -6.97 3.73
CA GLY A 90 4.91 -6.15 2.95
C GLY A 90 5.60 -5.27 1.93
N MET A 91 6.78 -4.77 2.28
CA MET A 91 7.54 -3.92 1.36
C MET A 91 8.01 -4.73 0.14
N TYR A 92 8.49 -5.95 0.35
CA TYR A 92 8.88 -6.82 -0.76
C TYR A 92 7.67 -7.20 -1.63
N ILE A 93 6.54 -7.47 -1.00
CA ILE A 93 5.32 -7.82 -1.75
C ILE A 93 4.87 -6.64 -2.60
N PHE A 94 4.91 -5.43 -2.04
CA PHE A 94 4.55 -4.24 -2.81
C PHE A 94 5.42 -4.11 -4.05
N GLU A 95 6.72 -4.31 -3.90
CA GLU A 95 7.63 -4.21 -5.04
C GLU A 95 7.25 -5.23 -6.12
N ARG A 96 6.95 -6.47 -5.72
CA ARG A 96 6.57 -7.51 -6.68
C ARG A 96 5.22 -7.22 -7.34
N LYS A 97 4.27 -6.66 -6.58
CA LYS A 97 2.99 -6.25 -7.16
C LYS A 97 3.20 -5.17 -8.23
N ALA A 98 4.10 -4.24 -7.95
CA ALA A 98 4.41 -3.18 -8.91
C ALA A 98 5.04 -3.77 -10.18
N ARG A 99 5.94 -4.74 -10.04
CA ARG A 99 6.56 -5.39 -11.21
C ARG A 99 5.52 -6.15 -12.02
N PHE A 100 4.58 -6.80 -11.34
CA PHE A 100 3.46 -7.45 -12.03
C PHE A 100 2.67 -6.45 -12.87
N TYR A 101 2.34 -5.31 -12.29
CA TYR A 101 1.59 -4.28 -13.01
C TYR A 101 2.37 -3.79 -14.23
N GLU A 102 3.67 -3.51 -14.05
CA GLU A 102 4.50 -3.02 -15.14
C GLU A 102 4.54 -4.01 -16.31
N GLN A 103 4.67 -5.30 -16.00
CA GLN A 103 4.70 -6.33 -17.03
C GLN A 103 3.36 -6.45 -17.73
N ARG A 104 2.26 -6.43 -16.96
CA ARG A 104 0.93 -6.61 -17.52
C ARG A 104 0.56 -5.45 -18.46
N HIS A 105 0.91 -4.23 -18.07
CA HIS A 105 0.51 -3.04 -18.80
C HIS A 105 1.60 -2.47 -19.70
N GLN A 106 2.76 -3.12 -19.75
CA GLN A 106 3.89 -2.65 -20.56
C GLN A 106 4.19 -1.18 -20.27
N HIS A 107 4.22 -0.82 -19.00
CA HIS A 107 4.38 0.56 -18.56
C HIS A 107 5.19 0.58 -17.28
N GLN A 108 6.41 1.10 -17.35
CA GLN A 108 7.30 1.16 -16.20
C GLN A 108 6.88 2.30 -15.27
N ALA A 109 6.84 2.02 -13.97
CA ALA A 109 6.51 3.04 -12.99
C ALA A 109 7.66 4.02 -12.87
N ASP A 110 7.31 5.31 -12.81
CA ASP A 110 8.29 6.35 -12.57
C ASP A 110 8.61 6.48 -11.07
N ARG A 111 7.62 6.18 -10.23
CA ARG A 111 7.81 6.24 -8.78
C ARG A 111 7.01 5.13 -8.12
N LEU A 112 7.60 4.54 -7.07
CA LEU A 112 6.93 3.57 -6.19
C LEU A 112 6.83 4.23 -4.82
N ILE A 113 5.60 4.31 -4.28
CA ILE A 113 5.32 5.10 -3.08
C ILE A 113 4.53 4.26 -2.08
N VAL A 114 5.02 4.22 -0.84
CA VAL A 114 4.28 3.62 0.28
C VAL A 114 3.93 4.74 1.25
N ILE A 115 2.66 4.84 1.61
CA ILE A 115 2.20 5.79 2.61
C ILE A 115 1.62 5.00 3.77
N SER A 116 2.24 5.11 4.94
CA SER A 116 1.79 4.41 6.14
C SER A 116 2.31 5.15 7.37
N PRO A 117 1.47 5.39 8.38
CA PRO A 117 1.92 6.01 9.62
C PRO A 117 2.78 5.07 10.47
N MET A 118 2.76 3.77 10.18
CA MET A 118 3.52 2.80 10.95
C MET A 118 4.33 1.91 10.01
N ILE A 119 5.54 2.35 9.70
CA ILE A 119 6.46 1.58 8.87
C ILE A 119 7.49 0.95 9.82
N ASP A 120 7.51 -0.39 9.86
CA ASP A 120 8.46 -1.13 10.69
C ASP A 120 9.88 -0.66 10.39
N ALA A 121 10.68 -0.47 11.44
CA ALA A 121 12.05 0.05 11.28
C ALA A 121 12.86 -0.82 10.32
N ARG A 122 12.61 -2.14 10.29
CA ARG A 122 13.32 -3.05 9.40
C ARG A 122 12.87 -2.94 7.94
N ALA A 123 11.70 -2.33 7.71
CA ALA A 123 11.19 -2.13 6.35
C ALA A 123 11.83 -0.95 5.66
N GLN A 124 12.31 0.04 6.41
CA GLN A 124 12.88 1.26 5.83
C GLN A 124 14.12 0.97 4.95
N PRO A 125 15.11 0.19 5.43
CA PRO A 125 16.25 -0.11 4.56
C PRO A 125 15.85 -0.91 3.32
N VAL A 126 14.84 -1.76 3.44
CA VAL A 126 14.34 -2.53 2.30
C VAL A 126 13.74 -1.59 1.26
N ALA A 127 12.89 -0.66 1.70
CA ALA A 127 12.28 0.30 0.80
C ALA A 127 13.35 1.09 0.06
N LYS A 128 14.35 1.58 0.79
CA LYS A 128 15.42 2.36 0.18
C LYS A 128 16.17 1.54 -0.88
N ARG A 129 16.47 0.28 -0.57
CA ARG A 129 17.19 -0.59 -1.51
C ARG A 129 16.36 -0.88 -2.75
N LEU A 130 15.05 -0.99 -2.60
CA LEU A 130 14.15 -1.29 -3.71
C LEU A 130 13.72 -0.06 -4.50
N GLY A 131 14.14 1.13 -4.08
CA GLY A 131 13.75 2.36 -4.76
C GLY A 131 12.34 2.80 -4.45
N ILE A 132 11.82 2.44 -3.27
CA ILE A 132 10.47 2.78 -2.84
C ILE A 132 10.55 3.99 -1.92
N GLU A 133 9.76 5.04 -2.23
CA GLU A 133 9.62 6.21 -1.38
C GLU A 133 8.63 5.89 -0.26
N THR A 134 8.92 6.36 0.95
CA THR A 134 8.04 6.11 2.09
C THR A 134 7.63 7.43 2.73
N TYR A 135 6.36 7.53 3.09
CA TYR A 135 5.80 8.71 3.73
C TYR A 135 4.88 8.27 4.86
N GLY A 136 4.89 9.03 5.97
CA GLY A 136 4.03 8.74 7.10
C GLY A 136 2.61 9.24 6.92
N ASP A 137 2.39 10.14 5.96
CA ASP A 137 1.10 10.76 5.72
C ASP A 137 1.00 11.17 4.26
N SER A 138 -0.22 11.18 3.73
CA SER A 138 -0.46 11.67 2.37
C SER A 138 -0.04 13.12 2.19
N LEU A 139 -0.11 13.91 3.25
CA LEU A 139 0.28 15.33 3.19
C LEU A 139 1.77 15.52 2.99
N ASP A 140 2.58 14.51 3.31
CA ASP A 140 4.02 14.59 3.19
C ASP A 140 4.52 14.27 1.79
N VAL A 141 3.66 13.71 0.95
CA VAL A 141 4.04 13.30 -0.40
C VAL A 141 4.18 14.53 -1.28
N GLU A 142 5.21 14.54 -2.12
CA GLU A 142 5.40 15.60 -3.11
C GLU A 142 5.16 15.03 -4.49
N ILE A 143 4.13 15.52 -5.16
CA ILE A 143 3.80 15.13 -6.52
C ILE A 143 4.01 16.37 -7.39
N GLY A 144 5.12 16.40 -8.05
CA GLY A 144 5.55 17.57 -8.81
C GLY A 144 4.85 17.80 -10.13
#